data_81e93d317a23ea9c60a059a00587f9d9
#
_entry.id   81e93d317a23ea9c60a059a00587f9d9
#
_cell.length_a   1.000
_cell.length_b   1.000
_cell.length_c   1.000
_cell.angle_alpha   90.00
_cell.angle_beta   90.00
_cell.angle_gamma   90.00
#
_symmetry.space_group_name_H-M   'P 1'
#
loop_
_entity.id
_entity.type
_entity.pdbx_description
1 polymer ?
#
loop_
_entity_poly.entity_id
_entity_poly.type
_entity_poly.pdbx_seq_one_letter_code
_entity_poly.pdbx_strand_id
1 'polypeptide(L)'
;MVTHLSDERLGMEVSGKGLWNGFVRPAFLKTSDPKFDLIADIYYDELTRLCGPARYYSMDPFHEGGSTEGVDLAEAGSIITRAMKRANPESVWVIQGWNENPREELLRGIGKGDVVVLDLASEIKPNWGDPDSPSLTKRADGYGEHEWMFCMLLNFGGNVGLHGRMDNVTEGYYKARASKYDGTLTGVGLTPEGVENNPMMYELFSELIWRPESFAKEEWLRGYARARYGASDSNVDKAWKQLASTIYNCPWGNMQQGTTESVFCARPSMDVWQVSSWSRMAPYYRPEDVIAAARRFAKAAPRLKGNPNYVYDLVDITRQAIAEKGRLTYREMTDAARKGDLRKFNGASDRFIALIDAQDRLLASHPAFSVQPWLESARAMGHTPHEKDLMESNARHLITTWGPRVASEEGGLRDYAHREWHGVLGDLYRARWIAWIEAVKESLVSGAPVADIDFYSIDERWVNDRGDYTLRPSGEAVDAALSAISENL
;
A
#
# COMPACT_ATOMS: atom_id res chain seq x y z
N MET A 1 14.50 -18.30 -13.59
CA MET A 1 14.55 -19.70 -14.05
C MET A 1 13.91 -19.86 -15.44
N VAL A 2 12.66 -19.47 -15.64
CA VAL A 2 11.92 -19.67 -16.90
C VAL A 2 12.56 -18.96 -18.11
N THR A 3 13.17 -17.79 -17.95
CA THR A 3 13.86 -17.06 -19.02
C THR A 3 15.06 -17.83 -19.64
N HIS A 4 15.67 -18.73 -18.89
CA HIS A 4 16.74 -19.58 -19.40
C HIS A 4 16.23 -20.88 -20.03
N LEU A 5 15.02 -21.33 -19.65
CA LEU A 5 14.36 -22.50 -20.19
C LEU A 5 13.72 -22.25 -21.56
N SER A 6 13.46 -20.97 -21.90
CA SER A 6 12.91 -20.55 -23.20
C SER A 6 13.95 -20.52 -24.33
N ASP A 7 15.15 -21.05 -24.10
CA ASP A 7 16.17 -21.17 -25.13
C ASP A 7 15.71 -22.22 -26.18
N GLU A 8 15.65 -21.81 -27.43
CA GLU A 8 15.29 -22.68 -28.56
C GLU A 8 16.08 -23.97 -28.60
N ARG A 9 17.32 -23.96 -28.05
CA ARG A 9 18.18 -25.14 -27.93
C ARG A 9 17.59 -26.23 -27.02
N LEU A 10 16.67 -25.89 -26.11
CA LEU A 10 16.04 -26.89 -25.23
C LEU A 10 14.75 -27.45 -25.82
N GLY A 11 14.23 -26.89 -26.91
CA GLY A 11 13.05 -27.36 -27.62
C GLY A 11 11.80 -27.41 -26.74
N MET A 12 11.66 -26.43 -25.84
CA MET A 12 10.50 -26.32 -24.93
C MET A 12 9.43 -25.40 -25.49
N GLU A 13 8.17 -25.74 -25.28
CA GLU A 13 7.04 -24.85 -25.57
C GLU A 13 6.88 -23.79 -24.48
N VAL A 14 7.06 -22.53 -24.87
CA VAL A 14 6.87 -21.39 -23.98
C VAL A 14 5.72 -20.50 -24.44
N SER A 15 5.12 -19.78 -23.50
CA SER A 15 4.09 -18.77 -23.81
C SER A 15 4.66 -17.59 -24.57
N GLY A 16 3.78 -16.76 -25.16
CA GLY A 16 4.14 -15.41 -25.55
C GLY A 16 4.63 -14.58 -24.36
N LYS A 17 5.41 -13.54 -24.63
CA LYS A 17 5.76 -12.55 -23.59
C LYS A 17 4.53 -11.71 -23.27
N GLY A 18 4.27 -11.50 -21.98
CA GLY A 18 3.24 -10.59 -21.52
C GLY A 18 3.75 -9.14 -21.45
N LEU A 19 2.84 -8.19 -21.22
CA LEU A 19 3.15 -6.80 -20.96
C LEU A 19 2.40 -6.34 -19.71
N TRP A 20 3.09 -5.71 -18.79
CA TRP A 20 2.51 -5.12 -17.59
C TRP A 20 3.10 -3.74 -17.31
N ASN A 21 2.27 -2.69 -17.38
CA ASN A 21 2.68 -1.30 -17.14
C ASN A 21 3.98 -0.89 -17.85
N GLY A 22 4.12 -1.23 -19.13
CA GLY A 22 5.33 -0.95 -19.92
C GLY A 22 6.48 -1.95 -19.72
N PHE A 23 6.39 -2.86 -18.75
CA PHE A 23 7.40 -3.89 -18.52
C PHE A 23 7.05 -5.17 -19.27
N VAL A 24 8.05 -5.75 -19.91
CA VAL A 24 7.91 -7.05 -20.56
C VAL A 24 7.94 -8.14 -19.50
N ARG A 25 6.86 -8.88 -19.36
CA ARG A 25 6.84 -10.10 -18.55
C ARG A 25 7.50 -11.24 -19.32
N PRO A 26 8.38 -12.04 -18.68
CA PRO A 26 9.01 -13.17 -19.35
C PRO A 26 7.95 -14.22 -19.75
N ALA A 27 8.25 -14.94 -20.81
CA ALA A 27 7.52 -16.14 -21.15
C ALA A 27 7.61 -17.19 -20.04
N PHE A 28 6.61 -18.05 -19.93
CA PHE A 28 6.62 -19.20 -19.01
C PHE A 28 6.51 -20.50 -19.80
N LEU A 29 6.96 -21.60 -19.20
CA LEU A 29 6.84 -22.94 -19.76
C LEU A 29 5.35 -23.31 -19.81
N LYS A 30 4.83 -23.68 -20.99
CA LYS A 30 3.45 -24.13 -21.11
C LYS A 30 3.25 -25.44 -20.36
N THR A 31 2.10 -25.59 -19.73
CA THR A 31 1.72 -26.84 -19.05
C THR A 31 1.56 -28.02 -20.00
N SER A 32 1.31 -27.74 -21.29
CA SER A 32 1.23 -28.73 -22.37
C SER A 32 2.60 -29.27 -22.82
N ASP A 33 3.71 -28.64 -22.41
CA ASP A 33 5.05 -29.13 -22.76
C ASP A 33 5.33 -30.47 -22.06
N PRO A 34 5.81 -31.52 -22.80
CA PRO A 34 6.11 -32.82 -22.21
C PRO A 34 7.13 -32.78 -21.06
N LYS A 35 7.95 -31.73 -20.98
CA LYS A 35 8.93 -31.54 -19.91
C LYS A 35 8.39 -30.81 -18.69
N PHE A 36 7.15 -30.33 -18.72
CA PHE A 36 6.55 -29.58 -17.61
C PHE A 36 6.58 -30.40 -16.31
N ASP A 37 6.11 -31.63 -16.35
CA ASP A 37 6.06 -32.52 -15.19
C ASP A 37 7.45 -32.77 -14.60
N LEU A 38 8.47 -33.05 -15.45
CA LEU A 38 9.85 -33.23 -15.01
C LEU A 38 10.41 -31.99 -14.31
N ILE A 39 10.18 -30.81 -14.88
CA ILE A 39 10.65 -29.53 -14.30
C ILE A 39 9.92 -29.22 -13.00
N ALA A 40 8.62 -29.47 -12.94
CA ALA A 40 7.84 -29.31 -11.72
C ALA A 40 8.34 -30.24 -10.61
N ASP A 41 8.61 -31.50 -10.90
CA ASP A 41 9.12 -32.46 -9.93
C ASP A 41 10.50 -32.02 -9.38
N ILE A 42 11.43 -31.61 -10.24
CA ILE A 42 12.74 -31.06 -9.81
C ILE A 42 12.55 -29.82 -8.93
N TYR A 43 11.62 -28.92 -9.29
CA TYR A 43 11.35 -27.70 -8.54
C TYR A 43 10.80 -28.02 -7.14
N TYR A 44 9.80 -28.88 -7.03
CA TYR A 44 9.18 -29.23 -5.75
C TYR A 44 10.11 -30.08 -4.87
N ASP A 45 10.93 -30.97 -5.45
CA ASP A 45 11.93 -31.72 -4.72
C ASP A 45 12.95 -30.78 -4.08
N GLU A 46 13.46 -29.80 -4.86
CA GLU A 46 14.44 -28.84 -4.35
C GLU A 46 13.81 -27.88 -3.33
N LEU A 47 12.57 -27.41 -3.55
CA LEU A 47 11.83 -26.61 -2.60
C LEU A 47 11.64 -27.35 -1.27
N THR A 48 11.26 -28.63 -1.33
CA THR A 48 11.09 -29.47 -0.13
C THR A 48 12.44 -29.70 0.58
N ARG A 49 13.52 -29.88 -0.18
CA ARG A 49 14.88 -30.01 0.38
C ARG A 49 15.32 -28.75 1.12
N LEU A 50 14.98 -27.55 0.60
CA LEU A 50 15.41 -26.27 1.18
C LEU A 50 14.50 -25.80 2.33
N CYS A 51 13.20 -25.97 2.21
CA CYS A 51 12.20 -25.37 3.09
C CYS A 51 11.43 -26.40 3.95
N GLY A 52 11.63 -27.69 3.70
CA GLY A 52 10.81 -28.76 4.27
C GLY A 52 9.49 -28.96 3.49
N PRO A 53 8.71 -30.00 3.86
CA PRO A 53 7.44 -30.28 3.21
C PRO A 53 6.41 -29.18 3.51
N ALA A 54 5.67 -28.75 2.48
CA ALA A 54 4.61 -27.76 2.58
C ALA A 54 3.26 -28.38 2.15
N ARG A 55 2.18 -27.91 2.76
CA ARG A 55 0.82 -28.24 2.33
C ARG A 55 0.26 -27.16 1.39
N TYR A 56 0.58 -25.90 1.63
CA TYR A 56 0.06 -24.78 0.87
C TYR A 56 1.13 -24.18 -0.03
N TYR A 57 0.82 -24.08 -1.32
CA TYR A 57 1.70 -23.48 -2.33
C TYR A 57 0.99 -22.29 -2.98
N SER A 58 1.62 -21.12 -2.94
CA SER A 58 1.09 -19.91 -3.59
C SER A 58 1.70 -19.71 -4.97
N MET A 59 0.84 -19.52 -5.97
CA MET A 59 1.27 -19.32 -7.35
C MET A 59 0.14 -18.68 -8.17
N ASP A 60 0.50 -17.69 -9.01
CA ASP A 60 -0.44 -16.97 -9.87
C ASP A 60 0.11 -16.89 -11.31
N PRO A 61 -0.01 -17.96 -12.09
CA PRO A 61 0.68 -18.07 -13.39
C PRO A 61 0.15 -17.08 -14.45
N PHE A 62 -1.11 -16.70 -14.38
CA PHE A 62 -1.80 -15.89 -15.38
C PHE A 62 -2.25 -14.52 -14.84
N HIS A 63 -1.72 -14.10 -13.70
CA HIS A 63 -2.06 -12.84 -13.06
C HIS A 63 -1.41 -11.66 -13.78
N GLU A 64 -2.12 -10.53 -13.88
CA GLU A 64 -1.65 -9.24 -14.40
C GLU A 64 -0.66 -9.29 -15.58
N GLY A 65 -1.19 -9.34 -16.78
CA GLY A 65 -0.38 -9.35 -18.01
C GLY A 65 0.28 -10.71 -18.35
N GLY A 66 -0.06 -11.78 -17.61
CA GLY A 66 0.28 -13.13 -18.03
C GLY A 66 -0.49 -13.51 -19.29
N SER A 67 0.22 -13.97 -20.36
CA SER A 67 -0.43 -14.38 -21.59
C SER A 67 -1.14 -15.72 -21.43
N THR A 68 -2.42 -15.76 -21.81
CA THR A 68 -3.22 -17.01 -21.89
C THR A 68 -3.38 -17.50 -23.31
N GLU A 69 -2.75 -16.86 -24.29
CA GLU A 69 -2.87 -17.21 -25.71
C GLU A 69 -2.37 -18.61 -25.99
N GLY A 70 -3.23 -19.42 -26.60
CA GLY A 70 -2.91 -20.82 -26.92
C GLY A 70 -2.73 -21.74 -25.68
N VAL A 71 -3.33 -21.36 -24.54
CA VAL A 71 -3.34 -22.17 -23.32
C VAL A 71 -4.75 -22.65 -23.02
N ASP A 72 -4.96 -23.96 -22.92
CA ASP A 72 -6.17 -24.52 -22.32
C ASP A 72 -6.08 -24.34 -20.80
N LEU A 73 -6.85 -23.40 -20.27
CA LEU A 73 -6.78 -23.03 -18.84
C LEU A 73 -7.31 -24.14 -17.94
N ALA A 74 -8.32 -24.90 -18.35
CA ALA A 74 -8.84 -26.00 -17.54
C ALA A 74 -7.81 -27.13 -17.48
N GLU A 75 -7.21 -27.48 -18.60
CA GLU A 75 -6.13 -28.44 -18.65
C GLU A 75 -4.92 -27.97 -17.82
N ALA A 76 -4.54 -26.67 -17.94
CA ALA A 76 -3.46 -26.08 -17.16
C ALA A 76 -3.72 -26.18 -15.65
N GLY A 77 -4.93 -25.87 -15.19
CA GLY A 77 -5.34 -26.02 -13.78
C GLY A 77 -5.17 -27.47 -13.28
N SER A 78 -5.62 -28.42 -14.08
CA SER A 78 -5.47 -29.86 -13.78
C SER A 78 -4.02 -30.31 -13.71
N ILE A 79 -3.18 -29.90 -14.69
CA ILE A 79 -1.76 -30.28 -14.75
C ILE A 79 -0.99 -29.70 -13.58
N ILE A 80 -1.18 -28.41 -13.28
CA ILE A 80 -0.51 -27.73 -12.15
C ILE A 80 -0.88 -28.43 -10.83
N THR A 81 -2.16 -28.66 -10.59
CA THR A 81 -2.65 -29.31 -9.37
C THR A 81 -2.08 -30.73 -9.25
N ARG A 82 -2.06 -31.51 -10.34
CA ARG A 82 -1.45 -32.84 -10.35
C ARG A 82 0.05 -32.80 -10.02
N ALA A 83 0.80 -31.84 -10.54
CA ALA A 83 2.22 -31.67 -10.22
C ALA A 83 2.42 -31.36 -8.72
N MET A 84 1.63 -30.48 -8.14
CA MET A 84 1.63 -30.20 -6.70
C MET A 84 1.31 -31.45 -5.87
N LYS A 85 0.31 -32.23 -6.28
CA LYS A 85 -0.12 -33.46 -5.60
C LYS A 85 0.93 -34.57 -5.67
N ARG A 86 1.79 -34.62 -6.70
CA ARG A 86 2.95 -35.54 -6.73
C ARG A 86 3.97 -35.21 -5.65
N ALA A 87 4.21 -33.92 -5.41
CA ALA A 87 5.11 -33.47 -4.35
C ALA A 87 4.53 -33.69 -2.95
N ASN A 88 3.24 -33.41 -2.76
CA ASN A 88 2.51 -33.67 -1.53
C ASN A 88 1.03 -33.95 -1.85
N PRO A 89 0.51 -35.18 -1.61
CA PRO A 89 -0.89 -35.54 -1.87
C PRO A 89 -1.91 -34.61 -1.15
N GLU A 90 -1.53 -34.03 -0.02
CA GLU A 90 -2.36 -33.10 0.77
C GLU A 90 -2.17 -31.63 0.33
N SER A 91 -1.45 -31.37 -0.76
CA SER A 91 -1.20 -30.00 -1.21
C SER A 91 -2.47 -29.27 -1.62
N VAL A 92 -2.51 -27.98 -1.31
CA VAL A 92 -3.58 -27.06 -1.67
C VAL A 92 -2.96 -25.85 -2.37
N TRP A 93 -3.49 -25.50 -3.52
CA TRP A 93 -3.09 -24.32 -4.26
C TRP A 93 -3.73 -23.06 -3.64
N VAL A 94 -2.91 -22.10 -3.21
CA VAL A 94 -3.37 -20.78 -2.77
C VAL A 94 -3.21 -19.81 -3.93
N ILE A 95 -4.32 -19.27 -4.42
CA ILE A 95 -4.33 -18.38 -5.59
C ILE A 95 -4.96 -17.04 -5.24
N GLN A 96 -4.42 -15.96 -5.80
CA GLN A 96 -4.91 -14.59 -5.57
C GLN A 96 -6.16 -14.29 -6.42
N GLY A 97 -7.23 -13.87 -5.76
CA GLY A 97 -8.46 -13.35 -6.39
C GLY A 97 -8.33 -11.85 -6.66
N TRP A 98 -7.83 -11.49 -7.84
CA TRP A 98 -7.62 -10.10 -8.26
C TRP A 98 -8.04 -9.90 -9.71
N ASN A 99 -8.92 -8.93 -9.96
CA ASN A 99 -9.52 -8.71 -11.27
C ASN A 99 -10.13 -10.02 -11.82
N GLU A 100 -9.73 -10.48 -13.01
CA GLU A 100 -10.18 -11.75 -13.59
C GLU A 100 -9.45 -12.99 -13.04
N ASN A 101 -8.39 -12.84 -12.25
CA ASN A 101 -7.67 -13.97 -11.68
C ASN A 101 -8.40 -14.52 -10.44
N PRO A 102 -8.47 -15.83 -10.22
CA PRO A 102 -8.24 -16.89 -11.20
C PRO A 102 -9.35 -16.91 -12.27
N ARG A 103 -9.00 -17.17 -13.52
CA ARG A 103 -10.00 -17.35 -14.59
C ARG A 103 -10.95 -18.48 -14.23
N GLU A 104 -12.24 -18.35 -14.57
CA GLU A 104 -13.24 -19.40 -14.29
C GLU A 104 -12.88 -20.72 -14.97
N GLU A 105 -12.32 -20.64 -16.19
CA GLU A 105 -11.82 -21.79 -16.93
C GLU A 105 -10.73 -22.53 -16.16
N LEU A 106 -9.81 -21.81 -15.53
CA LEU A 106 -8.75 -22.42 -14.72
C LEU A 106 -9.34 -23.19 -13.54
N LEU A 107 -10.27 -22.57 -12.81
CA LEU A 107 -10.94 -23.19 -11.66
C LEU A 107 -11.70 -24.47 -12.05
N ARG A 108 -12.31 -24.52 -13.23
CA ARG A 108 -12.99 -25.73 -13.72
C ARG A 108 -12.07 -26.95 -13.87
N GLY A 109 -10.76 -26.73 -14.05
CA GLY A 109 -9.76 -27.79 -14.13
C GLY A 109 -9.23 -28.27 -12.79
N ILE A 110 -9.61 -27.63 -11.67
CA ILE A 110 -9.10 -27.91 -10.33
C ILE A 110 -10.16 -28.66 -9.51
N GLY A 111 -9.75 -29.68 -8.78
CA GLY A 111 -10.63 -30.45 -7.92
C GLY A 111 -11.11 -29.65 -6.71
N LYS A 112 -12.29 -29.99 -6.20
CA LYS A 112 -12.82 -29.42 -4.96
C LYS A 112 -11.88 -29.75 -3.79
N GLY A 113 -11.54 -28.72 -3.00
CA GLY A 113 -10.59 -28.83 -1.88
C GLY A 113 -9.10 -28.76 -2.28
N ASP A 114 -8.80 -28.63 -3.57
CA ASP A 114 -7.42 -28.52 -4.08
C ASP A 114 -6.95 -27.08 -4.26
N VAL A 115 -7.84 -26.10 -4.09
CA VAL A 115 -7.52 -24.66 -4.17
C VAL A 115 -8.27 -23.88 -3.09
N VAL A 116 -7.59 -22.83 -2.59
CA VAL A 116 -8.17 -21.76 -1.78
C VAL A 116 -7.92 -20.44 -2.49
N VAL A 117 -8.97 -19.69 -2.76
CA VAL A 117 -8.88 -18.37 -3.40
C VAL A 117 -8.84 -17.28 -2.34
N LEU A 118 -7.79 -16.45 -2.35
CA LEU A 118 -7.74 -15.24 -1.54
C LEU A 118 -8.49 -14.11 -2.26
N ASP A 119 -9.67 -13.73 -1.84
CA ASP A 119 -10.38 -12.57 -2.39
C ASP A 119 -9.75 -11.29 -1.87
N LEU A 120 -8.64 -10.86 -2.54
CA LEU A 120 -7.64 -9.95 -2.00
C LEU A 120 -8.18 -8.66 -1.39
N ALA A 121 -9.20 -8.07 -1.98
CA ALA A 121 -9.73 -6.76 -1.62
C ALA A 121 -11.24 -6.80 -1.37
N SER A 122 -11.68 -7.74 -0.53
CA SER A 122 -13.10 -7.93 -0.22
C SER A 122 -13.74 -6.68 0.41
N GLU A 123 -12.96 -5.82 1.04
CA GLU A 123 -13.40 -4.54 1.62
C GLU A 123 -13.58 -3.42 0.59
N ILE A 124 -13.09 -3.61 -0.65
CA ILE A 124 -13.13 -2.59 -1.71
C ILE A 124 -13.99 -3.06 -2.88
N LYS A 125 -13.65 -4.22 -3.43
CA LYS A 125 -14.21 -4.78 -4.67
C LYS A 125 -14.31 -6.31 -4.58
N PRO A 126 -15.18 -6.85 -3.71
CA PRO A 126 -15.30 -8.29 -3.51
C PRO A 126 -15.66 -9.01 -4.81
N ASN A 127 -15.05 -10.17 -5.03
CA ASN A 127 -15.32 -11.08 -6.15
C ASN A 127 -15.98 -12.39 -5.71
N TRP A 128 -16.22 -12.57 -4.41
CA TRP A 128 -16.83 -13.79 -3.86
C TRP A 128 -18.31 -14.02 -4.23
N GLY A 129 -18.88 -13.14 -5.06
CA GLY A 129 -20.29 -13.24 -5.49
C GLY A 129 -21.20 -12.20 -4.84
N ASP A 130 -20.63 -11.14 -4.25
CA ASP A 130 -21.42 -10.01 -3.74
C ASP A 130 -22.15 -9.31 -4.90
N PRO A 131 -23.51 -9.30 -4.92
CA PRO A 131 -24.28 -8.66 -5.98
C PRO A 131 -24.08 -7.15 -6.04
N ASP A 132 -23.72 -6.50 -4.92
CA ASP A 132 -23.52 -5.06 -4.81
C ASP A 132 -22.06 -4.67 -5.02
N SER A 133 -21.19 -5.61 -5.39
CA SER A 133 -19.77 -5.32 -5.62
C SER A 133 -19.59 -4.25 -6.70
N PRO A 134 -18.77 -3.20 -6.44
CA PRO A 134 -18.42 -2.19 -7.43
C PRO A 134 -17.36 -2.68 -8.42
N SER A 135 -16.85 -3.91 -8.28
CA SER A 135 -15.86 -4.49 -9.18
C SER A 135 -16.38 -4.59 -10.61
N LEU A 136 -15.59 -4.15 -11.58
CA LEU A 136 -15.87 -4.35 -13.01
C LEU A 136 -15.74 -5.81 -13.44
N THR A 137 -15.01 -6.60 -12.67
CA THR A 137 -14.72 -8.03 -12.89
C THR A 137 -15.44 -8.93 -11.88
N LYS A 138 -16.52 -8.41 -11.26
CA LYS A 138 -17.29 -9.16 -10.28
C LYS A 138 -17.84 -10.46 -10.86
N ARG A 139 -17.84 -11.49 -10.04
CA ARG A 139 -18.29 -12.83 -10.39
C ARG A 139 -19.73 -13.05 -9.94
N ALA A 140 -20.60 -13.48 -10.86
CA ALA A 140 -21.99 -13.75 -10.52
C ALA A 140 -22.13 -14.97 -9.60
N ASP A 141 -21.27 -15.98 -9.76
CA ASP A 141 -21.27 -17.23 -9.00
C ASP A 141 -20.06 -17.38 -8.07
N GLY A 142 -19.42 -16.25 -7.71
CA GLY A 142 -18.25 -16.23 -6.84
C GLY A 142 -17.12 -17.12 -7.37
N TYR A 143 -16.60 -17.99 -6.52
CA TYR A 143 -15.56 -18.97 -6.88
C TYR A 143 -16.11 -20.38 -7.10
N GLY A 144 -17.41 -20.48 -7.35
CA GLY A 144 -18.10 -21.76 -7.54
C GLY A 144 -18.12 -22.59 -6.26
N GLU A 145 -17.67 -23.86 -6.36
CA GLU A 145 -17.57 -24.78 -5.23
C GLU A 145 -16.22 -24.74 -4.51
N HIS A 146 -15.31 -23.85 -4.93
CA HIS A 146 -13.98 -23.77 -4.36
C HIS A 146 -13.96 -22.95 -3.07
N GLU A 147 -13.07 -23.35 -2.18
CA GLU A 147 -12.84 -22.64 -0.93
C GLU A 147 -12.24 -21.25 -1.19
N TRP A 148 -12.60 -20.28 -0.37
CA TRP A 148 -12.10 -18.91 -0.47
C TRP A 148 -11.97 -18.25 0.89
N MET A 149 -11.21 -17.19 0.96
CA MET A 149 -11.00 -16.37 2.14
C MET A 149 -11.43 -14.93 1.88
N PHE A 150 -12.13 -14.33 2.85
CA PHE A 150 -12.42 -12.91 2.87
C PHE A 150 -11.15 -12.16 3.28
N CYS A 151 -10.54 -11.40 2.36
CA CYS A 151 -9.27 -10.74 2.61
C CYS A 151 -9.41 -9.23 2.65
N MET A 152 -8.54 -8.60 3.43
CA MET A 152 -8.37 -7.15 3.48
C MET A 152 -7.00 -6.77 2.89
N LEU A 153 -6.99 -5.98 1.82
CA LEU A 153 -5.78 -5.45 1.22
C LEU A 153 -5.33 -4.17 1.93
N LEU A 154 -6.23 -3.24 2.15
CA LEU A 154 -6.07 -1.97 2.88
C LEU A 154 -4.92 -1.08 2.39
N ASN A 155 -3.71 -1.63 2.28
CA ASN A 155 -2.49 -0.90 1.93
C ASN A 155 -1.97 -1.33 0.57
N PHE A 156 -1.81 -0.35 -0.31
CA PHE A 156 -1.27 -0.48 -1.66
C PHE A 156 0.10 0.21 -1.72
N GLY A 157 1.10 -0.45 -2.28
CA GLY A 157 2.46 0.05 -2.39
C GLY A 157 3.19 0.23 -1.05
N GLY A 158 2.55 -0.03 0.06
CA GLY A 158 3.05 0.29 1.40
C GLY A 158 2.94 1.78 1.75
N ASN A 159 2.07 2.55 1.12
CA ASN A 159 1.90 3.98 1.34
C ASN A 159 1.56 4.29 2.80
N VAL A 160 2.21 5.31 3.36
CA VAL A 160 2.03 5.74 4.74
C VAL A 160 0.90 6.76 4.81
N GLY A 161 -0.10 6.50 5.67
CA GLY A 161 -1.24 7.39 5.90
C GLY A 161 -2.34 6.70 6.70
N LEU A 162 -3.09 7.48 7.48
CA LEU A 162 -4.27 6.95 8.15
C LEU A 162 -5.33 6.60 7.09
N HIS A 163 -5.82 5.37 7.16
CA HIS A 163 -6.85 4.89 6.24
C HIS A 163 -7.58 3.68 6.80
N GLY A 164 -8.83 3.55 6.47
CA GLY A 164 -9.60 2.35 6.76
C GLY A 164 -10.94 2.34 6.06
N ARG A 165 -11.56 1.15 6.09
CA ARG A 165 -12.89 0.86 5.56
C ARG A 165 -13.68 0.09 6.60
N MET A 166 -13.75 0.67 7.80
CA MET A 166 -14.25 -0.01 8.99
C MET A 166 -15.63 -0.61 8.78
N ASP A 167 -16.55 0.14 8.16
CA ASP A 167 -17.90 -0.36 7.84
C ASP A 167 -17.86 -1.45 6.78
N ASN A 168 -17.13 -1.23 5.68
CA ASN A 168 -17.04 -2.20 4.59
C ASN A 168 -16.44 -3.54 5.04
N VAL A 169 -15.43 -3.48 5.90
CA VAL A 169 -14.79 -4.67 6.47
C VAL A 169 -15.78 -5.45 7.34
N THR A 170 -16.45 -4.78 8.27
CA THR A 170 -17.37 -5.46 9.20
C THR A 170 -18.65 -5.90 8.51
N GLU A 171 -19.33 -5.02 7.81
CA GLU A 171 -20.59 -5.31 7.13
C GLU A 171 -20.39 -6.30 5.98
N GLY A 172 -19.29 -6.15 5.20
CA GLY A 172 -18.94 -7.05 4.10
C GLY A 172 -18.69 -8.48 4.58
N TYR A 173 -17.94 -8.64 5.68
CA TYR A 173 -17.71 -9.97 6.27
C TYR A 173 -19.01 -10.65 6.71
N TYR A 174 -19.87 -9.96 7.46
CA TYR A 174 -21.14 -10.55 7.91
C TYR A 174 -22.12 -10.78 6.74
N LYS A 175 -22.08 -9.94 5.71
CA LYS A 175 -22.82 -10.18 4.46
C LYS A 175 -22.34 -11.45 3.76
N ALA A 176 -21.02 -11.68 3.69
CA ALA A 176 -20.43 -12.90 3.14
C ALA A 176 -20.87 -14.14 3.95
N ARG A 177 -20.83 -14.07 5.29
CA ARG A 177 -21.30 -15.10 6.21
C ARG A 177 -22.80 -15.42 6.09
N ALA A 178 -23.61 -14.45 5.74
CA ALA A 178 -25.06 -14.64 5.53
C ALA A 178 -25.41 -15.07 4.09
N SER A 179 -24.44 -15.18 3.20
CA SER A 179 -24.63 -15.50 1.79
C SER A 179 -24.69 -17.01 1.53
N LYS A 180 -25.12 -17.38 0.32
CA LYS A 180 -25.07 -18.79 -0.15
C LYS A 180 -23.62 -19.33 -0.26
N TYR A 181 -22.61 -18.47 -0.18
CA TYR A 181 -21.19 -18.82 -0.28
C TYR A 181 -20.51 -19.04 1.08
N ASP A 182 -21.25 -18.97 2.20
CA ASP A 182 -20.71 -19.25 3.55
C ASP A 182 -20.12 -20.67 3.66
N GLY A 183 -20.72 -21.64 2.99
CA GLY A 183 -20.26 -23.03 3.02
C GLY A 183 -18.87 -23.27 2.38
N THR A 184 -18.36 -22.30 1.60
CA THR A 184 -17.02 -22.32 1.00
C THR A 184 -16.09 -21.23 1.55
N LEU A 185 -16.59 -20.34 2.42
CA LEU A 185 -15.80 -19.35 3.14
C LEU A 185 -15.02 -20.04 4.28
N THR A 186 -13.71 -20.20 4.12
CA THR A 186 -12.86 -20.94 5.06
C THR A 186 -12.14 -20.07 6.09
N GLY A 187 -12.16 -18.74 5.92
CA GLY A 187 -11.52 -17.85 6.86
C GLY A 187 -11.38 -16.40 6.37
N VAL A 188 -10.57 -15.66 7.11
CA VAL A 188 -10.14 -14.30 6.74
C VAL A 188 -8.65 -14.27 6.44
N GLY A 189 -8.20 -13.34 5.59
CA GLY A 189 -6.81 -13.19 5.22
C GLY A 189 -6.36 -11.74 5.13
N LEU A 190 -5.10 -11.49 5.45
CA LEU A 190 -4.46 -10.19 5.27
C LEU A 190 -3.57 -10.26 4.03
N THR A 191 -3.80 -9.35 3.09
CA THR A 191 -3.12 -9.31 1.79
C THR A 191 -2.50 -7.94 1.47
N PRO A 192 -2.00 -7.17 2.46
CA PRO A 192 -1.46 -5.85 2.23
C PRO A 192 -0.12 -5.90 1.49
N GLU A 193 0.19 -4.85 0.74
CA GLU A 193 1.50 -4.65 0.12
C GLU A 193 2.51 -3.99 1.07
N GLY A 194 2.09 -3.63 2.28
CA GLY A 194 2.89 -3.17 3.41
C GLY A 194 2.09 -3.17 4.69
N VAL A 195 2.73 -3.41 5.85
CA VAL A 195 2.07 -3.62 7.15
C VAL A 195 2.44 -2.57 8.20
N GLU A 196 3.18 -1.54 7.84
CA GLU A 196 3.79 -0.59 8.76
C GLU A 196 2.82 0.50 9.25
N ASN A 197 1.52 0.41 8.94
CA ASN A 197 0.54 1.46 9.27
C ASN A 197 -0.81 0.88 9.70
N ASN A 198 -1.69 1.75 10.21
CA ASN A 198 -3.10 1.45 10.53
C ASN A 198 -3.33 0.21 11.41
N PRO A 199 -2.63 0.03 12.53
CA PRO A 199 -2.74 -1.16 13.39
C PRO A 199 -4.17 -1.43 13.87
N MET A 200 -4.99 -0.39 14.04
CA MET A 200 -6.39 -0.51 14.42
C MET A 200 -7.21 -1.32 13.41
N MET A 201 -6.98 -1.13 12.12
CA MET A 201 -7.69 -1.87 11.08
C MET A 201 -7.29 -3.34 11.04
N TYR A 202 -6.01 -3.64 11.23
CA TYR A 202 -5.52 -5.02 11.29
C TYR A 202 -6.07 -5.77 12.50
N GLU A 203 -6.12 -5.13 13.67
CA GLU A 203 -6.70 -5.71 14.88
C GLU A 203 -8.19 -5.98 14.70
N LEU A 204 -8.96 -4.99 14.21
CA LEU A 204 -10.37 -5.15 13.90
C LEU A 204 -10.62 -6.34 12.96
N PHE A 205 -9.88 -6.39 11.85
CA PHE A 205 -10.06 -7.44 10.85
C PHE A 205 -9.73 -8.82 11.40
N SER A 206 -8.64 -8.94 12.16
CA SER A 206 -8.21 -10.22 12.74
C SER A 206 -9.18 -10.76 13.79
N GLU A 207 -9.98 -9.89 14.42
CA GLU A 207 -11.01 -10.30 15.37
C GLU A 207 -12.31 -10.84 14.70
N LEU A 208 -12.57 -10.52 13.43
CA LEU A 208 -13.85 -10.84 12.79
C LEU A 208 -14.17 -12.34 12.83
N ILE A 209 -13.19 -13.20 12.58
CA ILE A 209 -13.38 -14.65 12.55
C ILE A 209 -13.81 -15.22 13.92
N TRP A 210 -13.47 -14.54 15.01
CA TRP A 210 -13.82 -14.92 16.37
C TRP A 210 -15.15 -14.33 16.85
N ARG A 211 -15.79 -13.49 16.03
CA ARG A 211 -17.03 -12.79 16.34
C ARG A 211 -18.17 -13.36 15.48
N PRO A 212 -19.07 -14.17 16.04
CA PRO A 212 -20.16 -14.78 15.26
C PRO A 212 -21.22 -13.76 14.85
N GLU A 213 -21.32 -12.63 15.56
CA GLU A 213 -22.33 -11.60 15.37
C GLU A 213 -21.71 -10.22 15.23
N SER A 214 -22.43 -9.30 14.58
CA SER A 214 -22.07 -7.90 14.51
C SER A 214 -22.00 -7.25 15.90
N PHE A 215 -21.19 -6.25 16.05
CA PHE A 215 -20.91 -5.58 17.32
C PHE A 215 -20.97 -4.06 17.21
N ALA A 216 -21.15 -3.39 18.36
CA ALA A 216 -21.16 -1.93 18.42
C ALA A 216 -19.73 -1.38 18.23
N LYS A 217 -19.46 -0.76 17.10
CA LYS A 217 -18.12 -0.22 16.74
C LYS A 217 -17.56 0.75 17.78
N GLU A 218 -18.38 1.60 18.37
CA GLU A 218 -17.93 2.53 19.44
C GLU A 218 -17.47 1.80 20.70
N GLU A 219 -18.12 0.70 21.06
CA GLU A 219 -17.71 -0.12 22.19
C GLU A 219 -16.39 -0.84 21.91
N TRP A 220 -16.28 -1.38 20.70
CA TRP A 220 -15.05 -2.00 20.23
C TRP A 220 -13.87 -1.02 20.28
N LEU A 221 -14.04 0.21 19.76
CA LEU A 221 -13.00 1.26 19.77
C LEU A 221 -12.55 1.61 21.20
N ARG A 222 -13.47 1.71 22.16
CA ARG A 222 -13.09 1.93 23.56
C ARG A 222 -12.30 0.76 24.15
N GLY A 223 -12.69 -0.47 23.77
CA GLY A 223 -11.96 -1.70 24.14
C GLY A 223 -10.55 -1.69 23.58
N TYR A 224 -10.42 -1.43 22.26
CA TYR A 224 -9.15 -1.28 21.56
C TYR A 224 -8.24 -0.24 22.21
N ALA A 225 -8.72 0.98 22.39
CA ALA A 225 -7.92 2.06 22.99
C ALA A 225 -7.44 1.70 24.40
N ARG A 226 -8.32 1.10 25.23
CA ARG A 226 -7.95 0.66 26.59
C ARG A 226 -6.91 -0.45 26.57
N ALA A 227 -7.03 -1.42 25.69
CA ALA A 227 -6.07 -2.52 25.56
C ALA A 227 -4.72 -1.99 25.06
N ARG A 228 -4.73 -1.18 24.03
CA ARG A 228 -3.53 -0.63 23.38
C ARG A 228 -2.73 0.31 24.27
N TYR A 229 -3.40 1.16 25.07
CA TYR A 229 -2.71 2.16 25.91
C TYR A 229 -2.66 1.79 27.40
N GLY A 230 -3.27 0.69 27.79
CA GLY A 230 -3.30 0.22 29.17
C GLY A 230 -4.15 1.08 30.11
N ALA A 231 -4.89 2.07 29.59
CA ALA A 231 -5.75 2.96 30.37
C ALA A 231 -6.88 3.55 29.51
N SER A 232 -8.00 3.88 30.15
CA SER A 232 -9.10 4.63 29.50
C SER A 232 -8.85 6.13 29.62
N ASP A 233 -9.07 6.85 28.52
CA ASP A 233 -9.01 8.32 28.49
C ASP A 233 -10.09 8.89 27.56
N SER A 234 -10.91 9.79 28.06
CA SER A 234 -12.05 10.34 27.31
C SER A 234 -11.66 11.18 26.09
N ASN A 235 -10.46 11.74 26.06
CA ASN A 235 -9.97 12.46 24.87
C ASN A 235 -9.55 11.47 23.78
N VAL A 236 -8.91 10.36 24.19
CA VAL A 236 -8.55 9.25 23.30
C VAL A 236 -9.83 8.63 22.69
N ASP A 237 -10.82 8.28 23.51
CA ASP A 237 -12.08 7.70 23.04
C ASP A 237 -12.78 8.58 22.03
N LYS A 238 -12.85 9.91 22.29
CA LYS A 238 -13.45 10.88 21.38
C LYS A 238 -12.64 11.08 20.12
N ALA A 239 -11.31 11.02 20.18
CA ALA A 239 -10.44 11.13 19.01
C ALA A 239 -10.62 9.91 18.10
N TRP A 240 -10.57 8.70 18.67
CA TRP A 240 -10.82 7.47 17.91
C TRP A 240 -12.22 7.41 17.29
N LYS A 241 -13.25 7.82 18.03
CA LYS A 241 -14.60 7.92 17.46
C LYS A 241 -14.64 8.86 16.26
N GLN A 242 -13.97 10.01 16.32
CA GLN A 242 -13.91 10.96 15.22
C GLN A 242 -13.11 10.41 14.02
N LEU A 243 -11.95 9.78 14.25
CA LEU A 243 -11.17 9.17 13.20
C LEU A 243 -11.91 8.00 12.54
N ALA A 244 -12.55 7.14 13.33
CA ALA A 244 -13.33 6.01 12.84
C ALA A 244 -14.56 6.40 12.02
N SER A 245 -15.16 7.57 12.27
CA SER A 245 -16.28 8.08 11.49
C SER A 245 -15.85 8.92 10.27
N THR A 246 -14.56 9.12 10.06
CA THR A 246 -13.99 9.94 8.99
C THR A 246 -12.94 9.15 8.20
N ILE A 247 -11.66 9.35 8.53
CA ILE A 247 -10.54 8.80 7.75
C ILE A 247 -10.46 7.27 7.75
N TYR A 248 -10.94 6.61 8.82
CA TYR A 248 -11.01 5.15 8.90
C TYR A 248 -12.32 4.55 8.36
N ASN A 249 -13.15 5.37 7.70
CA ASN A 249 -14.41 4.89 7.12
C ASN A 249 -14.58 5.33 5.66
N CYS A 250 -13.66 4.92 4.81
CA CYS A 250 -13.78 5.13 3.37
C CYS A 250 -15.08 4.47 2.87
N PRO A 251 -15.97 5.24 2.20
CA PRO A 251 -17.31 4.76 1.86
C PRO A 251 -17.28 3.65 0.81
N TRP A 252 -18.32 2.81 0.85
CA TRP A 252 -18.57 1.80 -0.17
C TRP A 252 -18.66 2.42 -1.57
N GLY A 253 -18.11 1.71 -2.57
CA GLY A 253 -18.07 2.19 -3.94
C GLY A 253 -16.95 3.19 -4.24
N ASN A 254 -16.28 3.71 -3.22
CA ASN A 254 -15.05 4.47 -3.43
C ASN A 254 -13.90 3.50 -3.73
N MET A 255 -13.40 3.56 -4.97
CA MET A 255 -12.36 2.64 -5.48
C MET A 255 -10.93 3.12 -5.21
N GLN A 256 -10.74 4.09 -4.31
CA GLN A 256 -9.41 4.55 -3.92
C GLN A 256 -8.56 3.40 -3.37
N GLN A 257 -7.33 3.31 -3.85
CA GLN A 257 -6.38 2.29 -3.43
C GLN A 257 -5.51 2.81 -2.27
N GLY A 258 -5.89 2.41 -1.05
CA GLY A 258 -5.17 2.81 0.16
C GLY A 258 -5.50 4.21 0.66
N THR A 259 -4.52 4.88 1.22
CA THR A 259 -4.67 6.17 1.89
C THR A 259 -5.06 7.29 0.94
N THR A 260 -5.71 8.35 1.47
CA THR A 260 -5.76 9.62 0.74
C THR A 260 -4.36 10.21 0.70
N GLU A 261 -3.77 10.28 -0.49
CA GLU A 261 -2.36 10.63 -0.65
C GLU A 261 -2.04 12.04 -0.14
N SER A 262 -0.89 12.18 0.52
CA SER A 262 -0.40 13.47 1.00
C SER A 262 0.12 14.33 -0.14
N VAL A 263 -0.30 15.59 -0.18
CA VAL A 263 0.19 16.56 -1.17
C VAL A 263 1.71 16.75 -1.12
N PHE A 264 2.32 16.55 0.04
CA PHE A 264 3.77 16.70 0.20
C PHE A 264 4.55 15.72 -0.67
N CYS A 265 4.04 14.50 -0.86
CA CYS A 265 4.71 13.47 -1.65
C CYS A 265 4.56 13.64 -3.17
N ALA A 266 3.68 14.53 -3.61
CA ALA A 266 3.38 14.69 -5.04
C ALA A 266 4.53 15.30 -5.82
N ARG A 267 4.60 15.01 -7.12
CA ARG A 267 5.26 15.91 -8.07
C ARG A 267 4.41 17.16 -8.20
N PRO A 268 4.96 18.34 -7.88
CA PRO A 268 4.19 19.58 -7.83
C PRO A 268 3.59 19.99 -9.18
N SER A 269 2.40 20.53 -9.14
CA SER A 269 1.73 21.20 -10.27
C SER A 269 0.69 22.19 -9.75
N MET A 270 0.05 22.94 -10.65
CA MET A 270 -1.09 23.81 -10.27
C MET A 270 -2.34 23.04 -9.86
N ASP A 271 -2.47 21.79 -10.31
CA ASP A 271 -3.62 20.91 -10.09
C ASP A 271 -3.15 19.49 -9.75
N VAL A 272 -2.53 19.35 -8.58
CA VAL A 272 -2.16 18.02 -8.07
C VAL A 272 -3.41 17.27 -7.67
N TRP A 273 -3.68 16.15 -8.32
CA TRP A 273 -4.84 15.30 -8.04
C TRP A 273 -4.47 13.87 -7.61
N GLN A 274 -3.21 13.48 -7.81
CA GLN A 274 -2.65 12.20 -7.38
C GLN A 274 -1.15 12.31 -7.10
N VAL A 275 -0.61 11.39 -6.33
CA VAL A 275 0.83 11.17 -6.16
C VAL A 275 1.26 10.01 -7.04
N SER A 276 0.67 8.84 -6.81
CA SER A 276 0.85 7.65 -7.64
C SER A 276 -0.24 7.54 -8.71
N SER A 277 -0.01 6.69 -9.72
CA SER A 277 -0.98 6.48 -10.82
C SER A 277 -2.27 5.77 -10.38
N TRP A 278 -2.30 5.18 -9.19
CA TRP A 278 -3.37 4.27 -8.75
C TRP A 278 -4.23 4.82 -7.63
N SER A 279 -3.92 5.96 -7.09
CA SER A 279 -4.66 6.58 -6.01
C SER A 279 -5.05 8.02 -6.32
N ARG A 280 -5.78 8.65 -5.44
CA ARG A 280 -6.24 10.04 -5.60
C ARG A 280 -6.04 10.83 -4.32
N MET A 281 -5.85 12.14 -4.47
CA MET A 281 -5.74 13.06 -3.35
C MET A 281 -7.07 13.61 -2.84
N ALA A 282 -8.20 13.24 -3.45
CA ALA A 282 -9.52 13.72 -3.02
C ALA A 282 -9.95 13.03 -1.72
N PRO A 283 -9.97 13.69 -0.56
CA PRO A 283 -10.42 13.09 0.69
C PRO A 283 -11.94 12.88 0.66
N TYR A 284 -12.39 11.76 1.22
CA TYR A 284 -13.81 11.45 1.48
C TYR A 284 -14.27 11.96 2.84
N TYR A 285 -13.40 12.69 3.54
CA TYR A 285 -13.61 13.30 4.85
C TYR A 285 -13.17 14.78 4.80
N ARG A 286 -13.49 15.52 5.86
CA ARG A 286 -13.04 16.92 5.99
C ARG A 286 -11.67 16.97 6.68
N PRO A 287 -10.66 17.64 6.10
CA PRO A 287 -9.34 17.80 6.72
C PRO A 287 -9.39 18.31 8.16
N GLU A 288 -10.31 19.23 8.46
CA GLU A 288 -10.48 19.84 9.78
C GLU A 288 -10.87 18.82 10.86
N ASP A 289 -11.59 17.75 10.49
CA ASP A 289 -11.98 16.70 11.43
C ASP A 289 -10.78 15.89 11.91
N VAL A 290 -9.83 15.60 11.02
CA VAL A 290 -8.58 14.92 11.37
C VAL A 290 -7.70 15.81 12.24
N ILE A 291 -7.57 17.10 11.89
CA ILE A 291 -6.84 18.09 12.70
C ILE A 291 -7.45 18.20 14.11
N ALA A 292 -8.77 18.23 14.22
CA ALA A 292 -9.45 18.29 15.51
C ALA A 292 -9.24 17.01 16.34
N ALA A 293 -9.21 15.83 15.69
CA ALA A 293 -8.92 14.57 16.34
C ALA A 293 -7.48 14.53 16.88
N ALA A 294 -6.49 15.00 16.11
CA ALA A 294 -5.09 15.10 16.55
C ALA A 294 -4.93 16.00 17.80
N ARG A 295 -5.51 17.20 17.77
CA ARG A 295 -5.50 18.11 18.92
C ARG A 295 -6.15 17.51 20.16
N ARG A 296 -7.17 16.68 19.97
CA ARG A 296 -7.87 16.01 21.06
C ARG A 296 -7.04 14.84 21.60
N PHE A 297 -6.47 14.01 20.74
CA PHE A 297 -5.63 12.89 21.10
C PHE A 297 -4.42 13.34 21.93
N ALA A 298 -3.78 14.44 21.53
CA ALA A 298 -2.64 15.03 22.22
C ALA A 298 -2.92 15.45 23.68
N LYS A 299 -4.19 15.75 24.04
CA LYS A 299 -4.55 16.09 25.42
C LYS A 299 -4.34 14.95 26.43
N ALA A 300 -4.23 13.72 25.94
CA ALA A 300 -3.95 12.57 26.79
C ALA A 300 -2.45 12.37 27.07
N ALA A 301 -1.55 13.13 26.43
CA ALA A 301 -0.10 12.99 26.55
C ALA A 301 0.42 13.03 28.01
N PRO A 302 -0.04 13.92 28.92
CA PRO A 302 0.44 13.92 30.30
C PRO A 302 0.25 12.59 31.02
N ARG A 303 -0.77 11.84 30.63
CA ARG A 303 -1.12 10.55 31.25
C ARG A 303 -0.52 9.36 30.51
N LEU A 304 -0.40 9.41 29.18
CA LEU A 304 -0.10 8.26 28.34
C LEU A 304 1.28 8.29 27.69
N LYS A 305 2.07 9.35 27.88
CA LYS A 305 3.40 9.51 27.27
C LYS A 305 4.41 8.38 27.54
N GLY A 306 4.19 7.60 28.59
CA GLY A 306 5.02 6.42 28.90
C GLY A 306 4.63 5.14 28.15
N ASN A 307 3.53 5.15 27.38
CA ASN A 307 3.09 4.00 26.60
C ASN A 307 3.62 4.11 25.17
N PRO A 308 4.41 3.13 24.67
CA PRO A 308 5.02 3.21 23.33
C PRO A 308 3.99 3.21 22.20
N ASN A 309 2.86 2.50 22.34
CA ASN A 309 1.79 2.51 21.33
C ASN A 309 1.10 3.86 21.26
N TYR A 310 0.91 4.54 22.42
CA TYR A 310 0.39 5.90 22.42
C TYR A 310 1.33 6.88 21.73
N VAL A 311 2.64 6.75 21.95
CA VAL A 311 3.66 7.58 21.31
C VAL A 311 3.66 7.38 19.81
N TYR A 312 3.62 6.12 19.32
CA TYR A 312 3.50 5.80 17.92
C TYR A 312 2.25 6.46 17.31
N ASP A 313 1.08 6.23 17.90
CA ASP A 313 -0.18 6.75 17.36
C ASP A 313 -0.25 8.29 17.43
N LEU A 314 0.36 8.91 18.46
CA LEU A 314 0.45 10.36 18.55
C LEU A 314 1.27 10.95 17.40
N VAL A 315 2.42 10.35 17.08
CA VAL A 315 3.24 10.78 15.93
C VAL A 315 2.48 10.59 14.63
N ASP A 316 1.85 9.43 14.40
CA ASP A 316 1.15 9.12 13.16
C ASP A 316 -0.09 10.00 12.94
N ILE A 317 -0.91 10.20 13.97
CA ILE A 317 -2.09 11.07 13.90
C ILE A 317 -1.66 12.53 13.69
N THR A 318 -0.56 12.98 14.31
CA THR A 318 -0.03 14.34 14.12
C THR A 318 0.53 14.52 12.70
N ARG A 319 1.26 13.53 12.17
CA ARG A 319 1.73 13.49 10.78
C ARG A 319 0.53 13.69 9.82
N GLN A 320 -0.53 12.91 10.00
CA GLN A 320 -1.72 13.02 9.15
C GLN A 320 -2.35 14.42 9.24
N ALA A 321 -2.46 14.97 10.45
CA ALA A 321 -3.04 16.31 10.63
C ALA A 321 -2.20 17.43 9.97
N ILE A 322 -0.86 17.31 9.98
CA ILE A 322 0.03 18.24 9.27
C ILE A 322 -0.13 18.06 7.75
N ALA A 323 -0.23 16.84 7.24
CA ALA A 323 -0.50 16.58 5.83
C ALA A 323 -1.83 17.20 5.37
N GLU A 324 -2.89 17.12 6.19
CA GLU A 324 -4.16 17.77 5.91
C GLU A 324 -4.04 19.30 5.94
N LYS A 325 -3.27 19.85 6.85
CA LYS A 325 -2.96 21.30 6.85
C LYS A 325 -2.19 21.71 5.60
N GLY A 326 -1.24 20.87 5.17
CA GLY A 326 -0.52 21.04 3.91
C GLY A 326 -1.45 21.10 2.70
N ARG A 327 -2.47 20.24 2.65
CA ARG A 327 -3.50 20.23 1.60
C ARG A 327 -4.27 21.56 1.55
N LEU A 328 -4.63 22.11 2.69
CA LEU A 328 -5.31 23.40 2.77
C LEU A 328 -4.38 24.54 2.32
N THR A 329 -3.12 24.53 2.77
CA THR A 329 -2.12 25.55 2.41
C THR A 329 -1.75 25.49 0.93
N TYR A 330 -1.68 24.29 0.33
CA TYR A 330 -1.50 24.10 -1.10
C TYR A 330 -2.61 24.79 -1.92
N ARG A 331 -3.88 24.66 -1.51
CA ARG A 331 -4.99 25.36 -2.16
C ARG A 331 -4.84 26.88 -2.09
N GLU A 332 -4.48 27.41 -0.91
CA GLU A 332 -4.20 28.86 -0.76
C GLU A 332 -3.08 29.30 -1.71
N MET A 333 -2.01 28.52 -1.82
CA MET A 333 -0.86 28.79 -2.67
C MET A 333 -1.24 28.82 -4.16
N THR A 334 -1.91 27.77 -4.64
CA THR A 334 -2.32 27.69 -6.06
C THR A 334 -3.39 28.72 -6.42
N ASP A 335 -4.32 29.04 -5.52
CA ASP A 335 -5.30 30.11 -5.71
C ASP A 335 -4.64 31.49 -5.82
N ALA A 336 -3.61 31.75 -5.03
CA ALA A 336 -2.82 32.99 -5.13
C ALA A 336 -2.06 33.07 -6.46
N ALA A 337 -1.47 31.96 -6.89
CA ALA A 337 -0.79 31.88 -8.20
C ALA A 337 -1.74 32.15 -9.36
N ARG A 338 -2.93 31.51 -9.39
CA ARG A 338 -3.95 31.75 -10.44
C ARG A 338 -4.45 33.19 -10.50
N LYS A 339 -4.42 33.89 -9.37
CA LYS A 339 -4.81 35.31 -9.28
C LYS A 339 -3.65 36.28 -9.57
N GLY A 340 -2.46 35.79 -9.84
CA GLY A 340 -1.27 36.62 -10.02
C GLY A 340 -0.81 37.35 -8.76
N ASP A 341 -1.25 36.92 -7.56
CA ASP A 341 -0.91 37.56 -6.28
C ASP A 341 0.40 36.98 -5.73
N LEU A 342 1.52 37.50 -6.23
CA LEU A 342 2.87 37.06 -5.83
C LEU A 342 3.09 37.18 -4.31
N ARG A 343 2.55 38.21 -3.64
CA ARG A 343 2.73 38.37 -2.19
C ARG A 343 2.04 37.24 -1.41
N LYS A 344 0.79 36.93 -1.76
CA LYS A 344 0.07 35.83 -1.12
C LYS A 344 0.67 34.48 -1.48
N PHE A 345 1.09 34.31 -2.72
CA PHE A 345 1.79 33.10 -3.16
C PHE A 345 3.03 32.84 -2.31
N ASN A 346 3.93 33.83 -2.16
CA ASN A 346 5.13 33.72 -1.33
C ASN A 346 4.78 33.34 0.11
N GLY A 347 3.85 34.05 0.75
CA GLY A 347 3.46 33.74 2.12
C GLY A 347 2.83 32.36 2.30
N ALA A 348 2.07 31.85 1.31
CA ALA A 348 1.54 30.48 1.34
C ALA A 348 2.63 29.45 1.08
N SER A 349 3.56 29.70 0.14
CA SER A 349 4.69 28.84 -0.15
C SER A 349 5.64 28.68 1.05
N ASP A 350 5.94 29.78 1.74
CA ASP A 350 6.77 29.74 2.95
C ASP A 350 6.14 28.89 4.04
N ARG A 351 4.81 29.05 4.26
CA ARG A 351 4.07 28.19 5.21
C ARG A 351 4.05 26.73 4.77
N PHE A 352 3.89 26.46 3.48
CA PHE A 352 3.86 25.09 2.96
C PHE A 352 5.19 24.38 3.17
N ILE A 353 6.31 25.03 2.87
CA ILE A 353 7.66 24.48 3.13
C ILE A 353 7.90 24.31 4.62
N ALA A 354 7.46 25.27 5.45
CA ALA A 354 7.58 25.16 6.91
C ALA A 354 6.81 23.94 7.47
N LEU A 355 5.65 23.60 6.87
CA LEU A 355 4.89 22.39 7.24
C LEU A 355 5.65 21.11 6.87
N ILE A 356 6.29 21.05 5.69
CA ILE A 356 7.17 19.93 5.31
C ILE A 356 8.31 19.79 6.32
N ASP A 357 8.99 20.88 6.64
CA ASP A 357 10.11 20.88 7.60
C ASP A 357 9.65 20.48 9.01
N ALA A 358 8.46 20.91 9.45
CA ALA A 358 7.90 20.55 10.74
C ALA A 358 7.55 19.05 10.80
N GLN A 359 6.97 18.52 9.73
CA GLN A 359 6.62 17.10 9.66
C GLN A 359 7.88 16.22 9.59
N ASP A 360 8.88 16.58 8.80
CA ASP A 360 10.13 15.82 8.75
C ASP A 360 10.83 15.78 10.12
N ARG A 361 10.85 16.92 10.84
CA ARG A 361 11.36 16.97 12.22
C ARG A 361 10.55 16.09 13.19
N LEU A 362 9.23 16.04 13.05
CA LEU A 362 8.36 15.16 13.84
C LEU A 362 8.71 13.70 13.57
N LEU A 363 8.78 13.31 12.30
CA LEU A 363 9.02 11.93 11.88
C LEU A 363 10.42 11.43 12.29
N ALA A 364 11.43 12.30 12.35
CA ALA A 364 12.75 11.99 12.87
C ALA A 364 12.75 11.54 14.35
N SER A 365 11.66 11.77 15.09
CA SER A 365 11.55 11.40 16.52
C SER A 365 11.14 9.95 16.75
N HIS A 366 10.77 9.20 15.71
CA HIS A 366 10.33 7.81 15.86
C HIS A 366 10.81 6.93 14.69
N PRO A 367 11.50 5.80 14.97
CA PRO A 367 12.14 4.97 13.93
C PRO A 367 11.17 4.39 12.90
N ALA A 368 9.92 4.11 13.28
CA ALA A 368 8.91 3.61 12.34
C ALA A 368 8.56 4.60 11.21
N PHE A 369 8.91 5.88 11.36
CA PHE A 369 8.62 6.94 10.39
C PHE A 369 9.91 7.53 9.77
N SER A 370 10.99 6.76 9.72
CA SER A 370 12.26 7.17 9.11
C SER A 370 12.66 6.20 7.99
N VAL A 371 13.29 6.74 6.96
CA VAL A 371 13.86 5.93 5.88
C VAL A 371 15.11 5.17 6.32
N GLN A 372 15.76 5.56 7.42
CA GLN A 372 17.03 4.96 7.87
C GLN A 372 16.95 3.44 8.07
N PRO A 373 15.97 2.88 8.84
CA PRO A 373 15.87 1.43 9.02
C PRO A 373 15.63 0.67 7.71
N TRP A 374 14.93 1.26 6.76
CA TRP A 374 14.70 0.70 5.43
C TRP A 374 16.00 0.56 4.65
N LEU A 375 16.83 1.61 4.63
CA LEU A 375 18.13 1.61 3.96
C LEU A 375 19.13 0.68 4.64
N GLU A 376 19.16 0.66 5.98
CA GLU A 376 20.01 -0.26 6.75
C GLU A 376 19.67 -1.72 6.47
N SER A 377 18.38 -2.05 6.44
CA SER A 377 17.91 -3.39 6.11
C SER A 377 18.32 -3.80 4.70
N ALA A 378 18.21 -2.89 3.74
CA ALA A 378 18.65 -3.14 2.37
C ALA A 378 20.17 -3.36 2.28
N ARG A 379 20.98 -2.49 2.90
CA ARG A 379 22.45 -2.64 2.97
C ARG A 379 22.87 -3.98 3.61
N ALA A 380 22.12 -4.43 4.63
CA ALA A 380 22.41 -5.69 5.32
C ALA A 380 22.25 -6.93 4.42
N MET A 381 21.53 -6.85 3.31
CA MET A 381 21.37 -7.92 2.33
C MET A 381 22.62 -8.11 1.45
N GLY A 382 23.47 -7.10 1.32
CA GLY A 382 24.70 -7.15 0.52
C GLY A 382 25.89 -7.69 1.32
N HIS A 383 26.72 -8.52 0.69
CA HIS A 383 27.94 -9.09 1.30
C HIS A 383 29.20 -8.27 0.97
N THR A 384 29.23 -7.61 -0.18
CA THR A 384 30.33 -6.72 -0.62
C THR A 384 29.91 -5.26 -0.60
N PRO A 385 30.84 -4.28 -0.57
CA PRO A 385 30.49 -2.87 -0.69
C PRO A 385 29.63 -2.57 -1.91
N HIS A 386 29.96 -3.14 -3.07
CA HIS A 386 29.19 -2.97 -4.30
C HIS A 386 27.75 -3.53 -4.19
N GLU A 387 27.59 -4.71 -3.59
CA GLU A 387 26.26 -5.27 -3.35
C GLU A 387 25.44 -4.42 -2.38
N LYS A 388 26.06 -3.90 -1.32
CA LYS A 388 25.40 -2.97 -0.38
C LYS A 388 24.87 -1.72 -1.07
N ASP A 389 25.71 -1.11 -1.93
CA ASP A 389 25.32 0.04 -2.73
C ASP A 389 24.16 -0.28 -3.69
N LEU A 390 24.19 -1.46 -4.32
CA LEU A 390 23.14 -1.91 -5.22
C LEU A 390 21.83 -2.13 -4.47
N MET A 391 21.85 -2.80 -3.32
CA MET A 391 20.66 -3.04 -2.49
C MET A 391 20.05 -1.73 -1.97
N GLU A 392 20.88 -0.78 -1.53
CA GLU A 392 20.40 0.55 -1.14
C GLU A 392 19.80 1.30 -2.32
N SER A 393 20.46 1.31 -3.48
CA SER A 393 19.91 1.93 -4.69
C SER A 393 18.56 1.35 -5.07
N ASN A 394 18.42 0.03 -5.04
CA ASN A 394 17.13 -0.64 -5.31
C ASN A 394 16.06 -0.25 -4.28
N ALA A 395 16.42 -0.16 -3.00
CA ALA A 395 15.50 0.24 -1.94
C ALA A 395 15.01 1.69 -2.11
N ARG A 396 15.89 2.61 -2.53
CA ARG A 396 15.55 3.99 -2.84
C ARG A 396 14.69 4.11 -4.09
N HIS A 397 15.01 3.35 -5.15
CA HIS A 397 14.18 3.28 -6.36
C HIS A 397 12.77 2.78 -6.06
N LEU A 398 12.62 1.75 -5.24
CA LEU A 398 11.33 1.12 -4.94
C LEU A 398 10.31 2.11 -4.37
N ILE A 399 10.75 3.04 -3.52
CA ILE A 399 9.87 4.02 -2.86
C ILE A 399 9.79 5.37 -3.59
N THR A 400 10.39 5.50 -4.78
CA THR A 400 10.45 6.76 -5.54
C THR A 400 10.18 6.51 -7.03
N THR A 401 11.24 6.36 -7.84
CA THR A 401 11.13 6.25 -9.30
C THR A 401 10.67 4.89 -9.80
N TRP A 402 10.72 3.86 -8.98
CA TRP A 402 10.48 2.46 -9.32
C TRP A 402 11.45 1.87 -10.37
N GLY A 403 12.36 2.65 -10.91
CA GLY A 403 13.34 2.21 -11.90
C GLY A 403 13.91 3.32 -12.75
N PRO A 404 14.52 3.00 -13.91
CA PRO A 404 15.08 3.99 -14.82
C PRO A 404 13.99 4.89 -15.40
N ARG A 405 14.39 6.03 -15.98
CA ARG A 405 13.50 7.09 -16.49
C ARG A 405 12.32 6.55 -17.33
N VAL A 406 12.58 5.65 -18.27
CA VAL A 406 11.53 5.09 -19.13
C VAL A 406 10.48 4.34 -18.30
N ALA A 407 10.90 3.49 -17.38
CA ALA A 407 9.98 2.76 -16.50
C ALA A 407 9.22 3.70 -15.57
N SER A 408 9.88 4.71 -15.03
CA SER A 408 9.30 5.71 -14.13
C SER A 408 8.25 6.58 -14.83
N GLU A 409 8.59 7.11 -16.01
CA GLU A 409 7.74 8.10 -16.71
C GLU A 409 6.66 7.45 -17.57
N GLU A 410 6.99 6.38 -18.29
CA GLU A 410 6.09 5.70 -19.23
C GLU A 410 5.34 4.54 -18.57
N GLY A 411 5.98 3.78 -17.68
CA GLY A 411 5.37 2.68 -16.95
C GLY A 411 4.38 3.10 -15.85
N GLY A 412 4.45 4.36 -15.41
CA GLY A 412 3.49 4.93 -14.47
C GLY A 412 3.61 4.43 -13.02
N LEU A 413 4.72 3.78 -12.67
CA LEU A 413 4.92 3.22 -11.32
C LEU A 413 5.70 4.14 -10.37
N ARG A 414 6.14 5.32 -10.84
CA ARG A 414 6.78 6.28 -9.95
C ARG A 414 5.86 6.62 -8.78
N ASP A 415 6.46 6.79 -7.62
CA ASP A 415 5.77 7.14 -6.39
C ASP A 415 4.63 6.17 -5.98
N TYR A 416 4.50 4.99 -6.63
CA TYR A 416 3.52 3.98 -6.26
C TYR A 416 3.69 3.53 -4.81
N ALA A 417 4.94 3.29 -4.41
CA ALA A 417 5.31 2.87 -3.06
C ALA A 417 5.86 4.03 -2.22
N HIS A 418 5.41 5.26 -2.46
CA HIS A 418 5.90 6.45 -1.76
C HIS A 418 5.74 6.35 -0.25
N ARG A 419 6.68 6.99 0.47
CA ARG A 419 6.71 7.00 1.92
C ARG A 419 6.79 8.44 2.44
N GLU A 420 5.88 8.78 3.32
CA GLU A 420 5.95 10.04 4.07
C GLU A 420 6.82 9.83 5.33
N TRP A 421 8.12 9.61 5.09
CA TRP A 421 9.12 9.33 6.11
C TRP A 421 10.14 10.45 6.25
N HIS A 422 10.70 10.60 7.46
CA HIS A 422 11.89 11.42 7.68
C HIS A 422 13.01 11.03 6.72
N GLY A 423 13.65 12.02 6.14
CA GLY A 423 14.69 11.89 5.12
C GLY A 423 14.14 11.90 3.70
N VAL A 424 13.07 11.16 3.40
CA VAL A 424 12.41 11.24 2.09
C VAL A 424 11.66 12.57 1.97
N LEU A 425 10.92 12.92 3.02
CA LEU A 425 10.10 14.15 3.04
C LEU A 425 10.98 15.41 3.03
N GLY A 426 11.98 15.46 3.92
CA GLY A 426 12.84 16.64 4.08
C GLY A 426 13.78 16.88 2.91
N ASP A 427 14.25 15.82 2.26
CA ASP A 427 15.20 15.94 1.16
C ASP A 427 14.54 15.88 -0.21
N LEU A 428 13.90 14.74 -0.55
CA LEU A 428 13.37 14.53 -1.89
C LEU A 428 12.12 15.38 -2.17
N TYR A 429 11.07 15.21 -1.38
CA TYR A 429 9.80 15.88 -1.68
C TYR A 429 9.91 17.39 -1.50
N ARG A 430 10.63 17.82 -0.48
CA ARG A 430 10.94 19.24 -0.28
C ARG A 430 11.67 19.85 -1.47
N ALA A 431 12.65 19.14 -2.04
CA ALA A 431 13.38 19.62 -3.22
C ALA A 431 12.48 19.77 -4.45
N ARG A 432 11.57 18.81 -4.68
CA ARG A 432 10.56 18.92 -5.76
C ARG A 432 9.71 20.19 -5.59
N TRP A 433 9.21 20.44 -4.37
CA TRP A 433 8.36 21.60 -4.08
C TRP A 433 9.11 22.93 -4.20
N ILE A 434 10.34 23.02 -3.73
CA ILE A 434 11.18 24.23 -3.88
C ILE A 434 11.37 24.54 -5.36
N ALA A 435 11.77 23.55 -6.17
CA ALA A 435 11.99 23.77 -7.60
C ALA A 435 10.72 24.31 -8.30
N TRP A 436 9.55 23.76 -7.96
CA TRP A 436 8.29 24.23 -8.54
C TRP A 436 7.89 25.62 -8.05
N ILE A 437 8.02 25.89 -6.75
CA ILE A 437 7.71 27.20 -6.17
C ILE A 437 8.54 28.29 -6.83
N GLU A 438 9.83 28.07 -7.04
CA GLU A 438 10.71 29.05 -7.71
C GLU A 438 10.29 29.26 -9.18
N ALA A 439 9.99 28.19 -9.92
CA ALA A 439 9.50 28.30 -11.30
C ALA A 439 8.18 29.09 -11.39
N VAL A 440 7.25 28.89 -10.45
CA VAL A 440 6.00 29.68 -10.38
C VAL A 440 6.27 31.14 -10.02
N LYS A 441 7.20 31.43 -9.09
CA LYS A 441 7.61 32.81 -8.76
C LYS A 441 8.17 33.54 -9.98
N GLU A 442 9.06 32.89 -10.71
CA GLU A 442 9.62 33.45 -11.94
C GLU A 442 8.54 33.75 -12.98
N SER A 443 7.59 32.80 -13.16
CA SER A 443 6.44 32.98 -14.04
C SER A 443 5.57 34.17 -13.62
N LEU A 444 5.27 34.32 -12.34
CA LEU A 444 4.47 35.43 -11.81
C LEU A 444 5.17 36.80 -11.97
N VAL A 445 6.48 36.84 -11.93
CA VAL A 445 7.28 38.07 -12.11
C VAL A 445 7.45 38.43 -13.58
N SER A 446 7.76 37.44 -14.42
CA SER A 446 8.05 37.64 -15.84
C SER A 446 6.83 37.67 -16.74
N GLY A 447 5.72 37.07 -16.30
CA GLY A 447 4.54 36.82 -17.12
C GLY A 447 4.71 35.67 -18.13
N ALA A 448 5.86 34.98 -18.11
CA ALA A 448 6.08 33.78 -18.93
C ALA A 448 5.38 32.54 -18.33
N PRO A 449 5.11 31.51 -19.13
CA PRO A 449 4.65 30.22 -18.60
C PRO A 449 5.59 29.66 -17.54
N VAL A 450 5.05 28.85 -16.61
CA VAL A 450 5.87 28.12 -15.64
C VAL A 450 6.79 27.17 -16.39
N ALA A 451 8.09 27.23 -16.11
CA ALA A 451 9.08 26.37 -16.75
C ALA A 451 8.86 24.90 -16.43
N ASP A 452 9.11 24.03 -17.39
CA ASP A 452 9.11 22.60 -17.17
C ASP A 452 10.23 22.19 -16.21
N ILE A 453 9.92 21.26 -15.30
CA ILE A 453 10.85 20.78 -14.28
C ILE A 453 11.14 19.30 -14.56
N ASP A 454 12.41 18.97 -14.69
CA ASP A 454 12.84 17.57 -14.75
C ASP A 454 12.85 16.95 -13.33
N PHE A 455 11.66 16.53 -12.88
CA PHE A 455 11.52 15.90 -11.57
C PHE A 455 12.28 14.59 -11.47
N TYR A 456 12.41 13.84 -12.57
CA TYR A 456 13.18 12.60 -12.54
C TYR A 456 14.64 12.84 -12.15
N SER A 457 15.26 13.91 -12.66
CA SER A 457 16.63 14.27 -12.26
C SER A 457 16.74 14.70 -10.79
N ILE A 458 15.69 15.24 -10.19
CA ILE A 458 15.65 15.50 -8.75
C ILE A 458 15.61 14.18 -7.98
N ASP A 459 14.73 13.27 -8.41
CA ASP A 459 14.56 11.96 -7.80
C ASP A 459 15.83 11.10 -7.90
N GLU A 460 16.48 11.10 -9.07
CA GLU A 460 17.70 10.35 -9.34
C GLU A 460 18.88 10.83 -8.46
N ARG A 461 18.98 12.13 -8.18
CA ARG A 461 19.99 12.63 -7.23
C ARG A 461 19.79 12.02 -5.84
N TRP A 462 18.55 11.97 -5.36
CA TRP A 462 18.25 11.36 -4.06
C TRP A 462 18.50 9.85 -4.05
N VAL A 463 18.14 9.15 -5.13
CA VAL A 463 18.40 7.69 -5.29
C VAL A 463 19.89 7.39 -5.26
N ASN A 464 20.73 8.26 -5.79
CA ASN A 464 22.19 8.10 -5.82
C ASN A 464 22.89 8.65 -4.58
N ASP A 465 22.17 9.31 -3.68
CA ASP A 465 22.72 9.74 -2.39
C ASP A 465 23.02 8.52 -1.49
N ARG A 466 24.04 8.66 -0.64
CA ARG A 466 24.48 7.63 0.31
C ARG A 466 24.54 8.18 1.74
N GLY A 467 23.89 9.31 1.99
CA GLY A 467 23.80 9.90 3.32
C GLY A 467 22.99 9.05 4.30
N ASP A 468 23.33 9.14 5.57
CA ASP A 468 22.56 8.56 6.66
C ASP A 468 21.63 9.60 7.27
N TYR A 469 20.48 9.13 7.74
CA TYR A 469 19.44 9.97 8.36
C TYR A 469 19.43 9.76 9.87
N THR A 470 19.79 10.80 10.60
CA THR A 470 19.92 10.74 12.05
C THR A 470 18.55 10.86 12.73
N LEU A 471 18.20 9.85 13.50
CA LEU A 471 17.02 9.90 14.35
C LEU A 471 17.27 10.78 15.59
N ARG A 472 16.21 11.46 16.04
CA ARG A 472 16.21 12.12 17.34
C ARG A 472 16.15 11.09 18.47
N PRO A 473 16.59 11.44 19.70
CA PRO A 473 16.41 10.57 20.84
C PRO A 473 14.94 10.15 21.02
N SER A 474 14.70 8.88 21.27
CA SER A 474 13.34 8.31 21.36
C SER A 474 12.44 8.94 22.43
N GLY A 475 13.02 9.62 23.44
CA GLY A 475 12.27 10.33 24.48
C GLY A 475 11.63 11.66 24.03
N GLU A 476 11.99 12.18 22.87
CA GLU A 476 11.52 13.50 22.37
C GLU A 476 10.24 13.43 21.52
N ALA A 477 9.76 12.25 21.16
CA ALA A 477 8.65 12.09 20.22
C ALA A 477 7.36 12.77 20.69
N VAL A 478 7.03 12.69 21.97
CA VAL A 478 5.84 13.35 22.52
C VAL A 478 5.95 14.87 22.44
N ASP A 479 7.11 15.42 22.86
CA ASP A 479 7.34 16.86 22.82
C ASP A 479 7.38 17.38 21.39
N ALA A 480 7.97 16.61 20.48
CA ALA A 480 7.97 16.94 19.03
C ALA A 480 6.53 16.99 18.47
N ALA A 481 5.68 16.03 18.82
CA ALA A 481 4.29 16.00 18.39
C ALA A 481 3.47 17.16 18.99
N LEU A 482 3.64 17.45 20.27
CA LEU A 482 2.94 18.56 20.94
C LEU A 482 3.37 19.92 20.38
N SER A 483 4.68 20.13 20.14
CA SER A 483 5.18 21.34 19.47
C SER A 483 4.63 21.47 18.06
N ALA A 484 4.69 20.40 17.26
CA ALA A 484 4.17 20.38 15.90
C ALA A 484 2.67 20.75 15.84
N ILE A 485 1.86 20.24 16.78
CA ILE A 485 0.44 20.59 16.89
C ILE A 485 0.26 22.06 17.28
N SER A 486 0.99 22.55 18.29
CA SER A 486 0.81 23.91 18.80
C SER A 486 1.27 25.00 17.83
N GLU A 487 2.28 24.70 17.01
CA GLU A 487 2.88 25.67 16.08
C GLU A 487 2.20 25.67 14.70
N ASN A 488 1.64 24.54 14.26
CA ASN A 488 1.21 24.38 12.87
C ASN A 488 -0.27 24.06 12.69
N LEU A 489 -0.95 23.58 13.71
CA LEU A 489 -2.35 23.20 13.65
C LEU A 489 -3.24 24.11 14.49
#